data_e454a71404e5ead4b8ecefbcc3f49553
#
_entry.id   e454a71404e5ead4b8ecefbcc3f49553
#
_cell.length_a   1.000
_cell.length_b   1.000
_cell.length_c   1.000
_cell.angle_alpha   90.00
_cell.angle_beta   90.00
_cell.angle_gamma   90.00
#
_symmetry.space_group_name_H-M   'P 1'
#
loop_
_entity.id
_entity.type
_entity.pdbx_description
1 polymer ?
#
loop_
_entity_poly.entity_id
_entity_poly.type
_entity_poly.pdbx_seq_one_letter_code
_entity_poly.pdbx_strand_id
1 'polypeptide(L)'
;MKAEEIQKLLLRYKDTYGQVPDWADTVSQLMPELLEPWLGLRSKVMVDGALPRKFKELILLGINLVRHYPPGVENHLRAAMDAGATQEEVMEAIATAILSSAAPAMYNGPRALKAKLEKRRA
;
A
#
# COMPACT_ATOMS: atom_id res chain seq x y z
N MET A 1 -5.53 -18.74 -16.72
CA MET A 1 -4.08 -18.55 -16.65
C MET A 1 -3.41 -19.89 -16.35
N LYS A 2 -2.38 -20.22 -17.09
CA LYS A 2 -1.66 -21.49 -16.90
C LYS A 2 -0.77 -21.42 -15.66
N ALA A 3 -0.49 -22.57 -15.07
CA ALA A 3 0.37 -22.68 -13.88
C ALA A 3 1.74 -21.99 -14.08
N GLU A 4 2.31 -22.08 -15.28
CA GLU A 4 3.58 -21.43 -15.61
C GLU A 4 3.49 -19.91 -15.53
N GLU A 5 2.37 -19.34 -15.97
CA GLU A 5 2.15 -17.88 -15.91
C GLU A 5 2.01 -17.41 -14.46
N ILE A 6 1.31 -18.19 -13.64
CA ILE A 6 1.19 -17.93 -12.21
C ILE A 6 2.58 -17.94 -11.56
N GLN A 7 3.40 -18.95 -11.88
CA GLN A 7 4.76 -19.02 -11.35
C GLN A 7 5.61 -17.82 -11.75
N LYS A 8 5.51 -17.37 -13.00
CA LYS A 8 6.21 -16.16 -13.46
C LYS A 8 5.81 -14.92 -12.68
N LEU A 9 4.52 -14.76 -12.42
CA LEU A 9 4.01 -13.62 -11.66
C LEU A 9 4.46 -13.67 -10.20
N LEU A 10 4.49 -14.85 -9.59
CA LEU A 10 4.99 -15.02 -8.22
C LEU A 10 6.50 -14.75 -8.14
N LEU A 11 7.28 -15.18 -9.14
CA LEU A 11 8.71 -14.87 -9.20
C LEU A 11 8.94 -13.37 -9.36
N ARG A 12 8.14 -12.70 -10.18
CA ARG A 12 8.21 -11.24 -10.32
C ARG A 12 7.91 -10.55 -8.99
N TYR A 13 6.93 -11.03 -8.26
CA TYR A 13 6.62 -10.53 -6.92
C TYR A 13 7.83 -10.70 -5.99
N LYS A 14 8.45 -11.89 -6.01
CA LYS A 14 9.66 -12.17 -5.22
C LYS A 14 10.80 -11.21 -5.57
N ASP A 15 11.03 -10.98 -6.87
CA ASP A 15 12.08 -10.07 -7.33
C ASP A 15 11.81 -8.63 -6.85
N THR A 16 10.55 -8.21 -6.85
CA THR A 16 10.17 -6.87 -6.44
C THR A 16 10.21 -6.69 -4.92
N TYR A 17 9.69 -7.65 -4.15
CA TYR A 17 9.48 -7.51 -2.71
C TYR A 17 10.34 -8.44 -1.86
N GLY A 18 11.21 -9.23 -2.48
CA GLY A 18 12.21 -10.04 -1.79
C GLY A 18 11.79 -11.45 -1.42
N GLN A 19 10.51 -11.77 -1.48
CA GLN A 19 10.00 -13.10 -1.15
C GLN A 19 8.67 -13.38 -1.81
N VAL A 20 8.36 -14.67 -2.01
CA VAL A 20 7.01 -15.08 -2.39
C VAL A 20 6.11 -14.84 -1.18
N PRO A 21 4.93 -14.24 -1.36
CA PRO A 21 4.07 -13.95 -0.22
C PRO A 21 3.55 -15.23 0.44
N ASP A 22 3.50 -15.24 1.77
CA ASP A 22 3.06 -16.41 2.54
C ASP A 22 1.65 -16.87 2.16
N TRP A 23 0.77 -15.92 1.87
CA TRP A 23 -0.60 -16.23 1.49
C TRP A 23 -0.70 -16.99 0.17
N ALA A 24 0.32 -16.94 -0.68
CA ALA A 24 0.27 -17.57 -2.00
C ALA A 24 0.12 -19.10 -1.91
N ASP A 25 0.81 -19.73 -0.99
CA ASP A 25 0.69 -21.18 -0.78
C ASP A 25 -0.70 -21.57 -0.31
N THR A 26 -1.22 -20.86 0.68
CA THR A 26 -2.55 -21.14 1.22
C THR A 26 -3.64 -20.92 0.16
N VAL A 27 -3.56 -19.81 -0.57
CA VAL A 27 -4.53 -19.51 -1.63
C VAL A 27 -4.42 -20.55 -2.76
N SER A 28 -3.19 -20.95 -3.13
CA SER A 28 -2.98 -21.98 -4.14
C SER A 28 -3.65 -23.30 -3.78
N GLN A 29 -3.66 -23.65 -2.51
CA GLN A 29 -4.22 -24.92 -2.02
C GLN A 29 -5.73 -24.85 -1.82
N LEU A 30 -6.23 -23.75 -1.24
CA LEU A 30 -7.61 -23.66 -0.81
C LEU A 30 -8.54 -22.95 -1.81
N MET A 31 -8.01 -22.01 -2.58
CA MET A 31 -8.81 -21.22 -3.53
C MET A 31 -7.94 -20.72 -4.68
N PRO A 32 -7.40 -21.63 -5.49
CA PRO A 32 -6.46 -21.25 -6.55
C PRO A 32 -7.04 -20.28 -7.58
N GLU A 33 -8.35 -20.26 -7.75
CA GLU A 33 -9.04 -19.35 -8.68
C GLU A 33 -8.92 -17.88 -8.31
N LEU A 34 -8.46 -17.56 -7.10
CA LEU A 34 -8.19 -16.16 -6.71
C LEU A 34 -6.84 -15.67 -7.22
N LEU A 35 -5.87 -16.57 -7.45
CA LEU A 35 -4.52 -16.16 -7.82
C LEU A 35 -4.48 -15.44 -9.16
N GLU A 36 -5.14 -15.99 -10.16
CA GLU A 36 -5.11 -15.41 -11.51
C GLU A 36 -5.64 -13.97 -11.52
N PRO A 37 -6.88 -13.70 -11.06
CA PRO A 37 -7.38 -12.33 -11.09
C PRO A 37 -6.61 -11.39 -10.18
N TRP A 38 -6.11 -11.85 -9.03
CA TRP A 38 -5.33 -11.01 -8.13
C TRP A 38 -3.98 -10.63 -8.73
N LEU A 39 -3.22 -11.61 -9.21
CA LEU A 39 -1.92 -11.36 -9.82
C LEU A 39 -2.07 -10.61 -11.14
N GLY A 40 -3.14 -10.87 -11.89
CA GLY A 40 -3.48 -10.15 -13.10
C GLY A 40 -3.74 -8.68 -12.84
N LEU A 41 -4.49 -8.36 -11.81
CA LEU A 41 -4.74 -6.98 -11.39
C LEU A 41 -3.43 -6.28 -11.03
N ARG A 42 -2.61 -6.91 -10.18
CA ARG A 42 -1.31 -6.34 -9.80
C ARG A 42 -0.43 -6.07 -11.00
N SER A 43 -0.33 -7.02 -11.92
CA SER A 43 0.53 -6.89 -13.10
C SER A 43 0.09 -5.75 -14.03
N LYS A 44 -1.19 -5.42 -14.03
CA LYS A 44 -1.72 -4.30 -14.83
C LYS A 44 -1.53 -2.96 -14.14
N VAL A 45 -1.66 -2.94 -12.82
CA VAL A 45 -1.57 -1.70 -12.04
C VAL A 45 -0.11 -1.29 -11.81
N MET A 46 0.75 -2.26 -11.44
CA MET A 46 2.13 -1.97 -11.02
C MET A 46 3.12 -1.93 -12.19
N VAL A 47 2.78 -1.19 -13.22
CA VAL A 47 3.65 -0.92 -14.38
C VAL A 47 3.76 0.57 -14.57
N ASP A 48 4.78 1.01 -15.33
CA ASP A 48 4.90 2.41 -15.71
C ASP A 48 3.74 2.79 -16.64
N GLY A 49 3.05 3.85 -16.27
CA GLY A 49 1.96 4.40 -17.01
C GLY A 49 2.03 5.92 -16.93
N ALA A 50 0.88 6.59 -16.85
CA ALA A 50 0.86 8.04 -16.57
C ALA A 50 1.62 8.33 -15.27
N LEU A 51 1.54 7.43 -14.30
CA LEU A 51 2.40 7.44 -13.12
C LEU A 51 3.48 6.37 -13.30
N PRO A 52 4.76 6.73 -13.25
CA PRO A 52 5.83 5.76 -13.15
C PRO A 52 5.67 4.87 -11.92
N ARG A 53 6.14 3.64 -12.00
CA ARG A 53 6.01 2.66 -10.92
C ARG A 53 6.56 3.18 -9.59
N LYS A 54 7.62 3.96 -9.62
CA LYS A 54 8.19 4.61 -8.43
C LYS A 54 7.12 5.32 -7.60
N PHE A 55 6.27 6.11 -8.26
CA PHE A 55 5.22 6.85 -7.57
C PHE A 55 4.10 5.94 -7.08
N LYS A 56 3.79 4.88 -7.81
CA LYS A 56 2.81 3.89 -7.37
C LYS A 56 3.26 3.18 -6.09
N GLU A 57 4.54 2.86 -5.99
CA GLU A 57 5.11 2.28 -4.76
C GLU A 57 5.05 3.29 -3.60
N LEU A 58 5.30 4.58 -3.86
CA LEU A 58 5.18 5.63 -2.83
C LEU A 58 3.73 5.79 -2.37
N ILE A 59 2.76 5.70 -3.27
CA ILE A 59 1.33 5.73 -2.92
C ILE A 59 1.00 4.56 -1.99
N LEU A 60 1.44 3.35 -2.35
CA LEU A 60 1.20 2.15 -1.53
C LEU A 60 1.91 2.26 -0.17
N LEU A 61 3.10 2.84 -0.13
CA LEU A 61 3.78 3.13 1.13
C LEU A 61 2.90 4.01 2.03
N GLY A 62 2.39 5.12 1.49
CA GLY A 62 1.52 6.03 2.23
C GLY A 62 0.26 5.35 2.76
N ILE A 63 -0.39 4.55 1.92
CA ILE A 63 -1.60 3.81 2.31
C ILE A 63 -1.29 2.84 3.46
N ASN A 64 -0.18 2.10 3.36
CA ASN A 64 0.19 1.13 4.40
C ASN A 64 0.63 1.80 5.70
N LEU A 65 1.22 2.99 5.64
CA LEU A 65 1.51 3.80 6.83
C LEU A 65 0.22 4.18 7.55
N VAL A 66 -0.77 4.68 6.82
CA VAL A 66 -2.07 5.09 7.38
C VAL A 66 -2.83 3.89 7.94
N ARG A 67 -2.71 2.74 7.30
CA ARG A 67 -3.36 1.49 7.74
C ARG A 67 -2.60 0.77 8.86
N HIS A 68 -1.44 1.27 9.26
CA HIS A 68 -0.59 0.64 10.29
C HIS A 68 -0.25 -0.81 9.95
N TYR A 69 0.21 -1.04 8.72
CA TYR A 69 0.57 -2.37 8.24
C TYR A 69 2.07 -2.48 7.96
N PRO A 70 2.91 -2.84 8.95
CA PRO A 70 4.36 -2.87 8.81
C PRO A 70 4.90 -3.67 7.63
N PRO A 71 4.40 -4.88 7.29
CA PRO A 71 4.93 -5.61 6.13
C PRO A 71 4.78 -4.84 4.82
N GLY A 72 3.64 -4.15 4.64
CA GLY A 72 3.42 -3.31 3.45
C GLY A 72 4.33 -2.10 3.45
N VAL A 73 4.55 -1.47 4.61
CA VAL A 73 5.46 -0.33 4.74
C VAL A 73 6.87 -0.72 4.29
N GLU A 74 7.42 -1.80 4.82
CA GLU A 74 8.77 -2.26 4.47
C GLU A 74 8.89 -2.63 3.00
N ASN A 75 7.92 -3.39 2.48
CA ASN A 75 7.94 -3.85 1.09
C ASN A 75 7.88 -2.69 0.10
N HIS A 76 6.96 -1.76 0.31
CA HIS A 76 6.76 -0.66 -0.65
C HIS A 76 7.82 0.43 -0.52
N LEU A 77 8.37 0.63 0.69
CA LEU A 77 9.51 1.53 0.87
C LEU A 77 10.70 1.01 0.06
N ARG A 78 11.06 -0.26 0.23
CA ARG A 78 12.17 -0.86 -0.51
C ARG A 78 11.91 -0.84 -2.01
N ALA A 79 10.72 -1.25 -2.44
CA ALA A 79 10.37 -1.29 -3.86
C ALA A 79 10.39 0.11 -4.49
N ALA A 80 9.96 1.14 -3.76
CA ALA A 80 10.04 2.52 -4.23
C ALA A 80 11.50 2.94 -4.47
N MET A 81 12.38 2.67 -3.51
CA MET A 81 13.80 3.02 -3.65
C MET A 81 14.47 2.22 -4.76
N ASP A 82 14.16 0.92 -4.90
CA ASP A 82 14.66 0.09 -5.99
C ASP A 82 14.18 0.61 -7.36
N ALA A 83 12.99 1.21 -7.41
CA ALA A 83 12.45 1.82 -8.63
C ALA A 83 12.96 3.24 -8.87
N GLY A 84 13.87 3.74 -8.03
CA GLY A 84 14.55 5.01 -8.21
C GLY A 84 14.05 6.17 -7.35
N ALA A 85 13.18 5.90 -6.36
CA ALA A 85 12.77 6.95 -5.43
C ALA A 85 13.96 7.40 -4.59
N THR A 86 14.10 8.71 -4.45
CA THR A 86 15.13 9.28 -3.61
C THR A 86 14.70 9.27 -2.15
N GLN A 87 15.66 9.41 -1.26
CA GLN A 87 15.42 9.53 0.17
C GLN A 87 14.47 10.69 0.47
N GLU A 88 14.63 11.81 -0.24
CA GLU A 88 13.80 12.99 -0.10
C GLU A 88 12.36 12.71 -0.57
N GLU A 89 12.20 12.03 -1.69
CA GLU A 89 10.87 11.65 -2.20
C GLU A 89 10.15 10.73 -1.23
N VAL A 90 10.87 9.76 -0.65
CA VAL A 90 10.31 8.86 0.36
C VAL A 90 9.85 9.66 1.58
N MET A 91 10.69 10.58 2.07
CA MET A 91 10.34 11.37 3.26
C MET A 91 9.14 12.28 3.01
N GLU A 92 9.03 12.87 1.82
CA GLU A 92 7.87 13.68 1.47
C GLU A 92 6.58 12.85 1.36
N ALA A 93 6.67 11.63 0.85
CA ALA A 93 5.54 10.70 0.83
C ALA A 93 5.08 10.37 2.26
N ILE A 94 6.03 10.11 3.17
CA ILE A 94 5.74 9.87 4.59
C ILE A 94 5.06 11.09 5.21
N ALA A 95 5.60 12.29 4.97
CA ALA A 95 5.04 13.53 5.50
C ALA A 95 3.60 13.73 5.02
N THR A 96 3.34 13.44 3.74
CA THR A 96 1.99 13.53 3.17
C THR A 96 1.03 12.54 3.86
N ALA A 97 1.50 11.32 4.13
CA ALA A 97 0.71 10.30 4.84
C ALA A 97 0.39 10.73 6.28
N ILE A 98 1.31 11.44 6.94
CA ILE A 98 1.08 11.98 8.29
C ILE A 98 -0.12 12.92 8.29
N LEU A 99 -0.26 13.78 7.28
CA LEU A 99 -1.42 14.66 7.16
C LEU A 99 -2.72 13.87 7.11
N SER A 100 -2.76 12.82 6.32
CA SER A 100 -3.96 11.96 6.23
C SER A 100 -4.25 11.24 7.54
N SER A 101 -3.22 10.77 8.23
CA SER A 101 -3.39 10.10 9.53
C SER A 101 -3.90 11.05 10.62
N ALA A 102 -3.47 12.30 10.60
CA ALA A 102 -3.85 13.30 11.61
C ALA A 102 -5.19 13.97 11.30
N ALA A 103 -5.61 14.04 10.04
CA ALA A 103 -6.78 14.82 9.62
C ALA A 103 -8.07 14.45 10.34
N PRO A 104 -8.44 13.17 10.53
CA PRO A 104 -9.66 12.85 11.28
C PRO A 104 -9.68 13.41 12.69
N ALA A 105 -8.56 13.36 13.40
CA ALA A 105 -8.44 13.91 14.74
C ALA A 105 -8.62 15.43 14.73
N MET A 106 -7.97 16.10 13.77
CA MET A 106 -8.06 17.56 13.63
C MET A 106 -9.49 18.01 13.31
N TYR A 107 -10.19 17.29 12.44
CA TYR A 107 -11.56 17.66 12.06
C TYR A 107 -12.61 17.23 13.08
N ASN A 108 -12.48 16.05 13.65
CA ASN A 108 -13.49 15.49 14.54
C ASN A 108 -13.35 15.95 16.00
N GLY A 109 -12.10 16.14 16.46
CA GLY A 109 -11.84 16.52 17.85
C GLY A 109 -12.44 17.87 18.22
N PRO A 110 -12.05 18.97 17.55
CA PRO A 110 -12.62 20.30 17.83
C PRO A 110 -14.13 20.37 17.65
N ARG A 111 -14.66 19.65 16.64
CA ARG A 111 -16.10 19.61 16.40
C ARG A 111 -16.84 18.97 17.59
N ALA A 112 -16.33 17.88 18.12
CA ALA A 112 -16.90 17.22 19.30
C ALA A 112 -16.84 18.11 20.53
N LEU A 113 -15.72 18.80 20.73
CA LEU A 113 -15.56 19.75 21.83
C LEU A 113 -16.56 20.89 21.72
N LYS A 114 -16.71 21.48 20.54
CA LYS A 114 -17.67 22.56 20.30
C LYS A 114 -19.10 22.14 20.64
N ALA A 115 -19.52 20.95 20.20
CA ALA A 115 -20.84 20.42 20.50
C ALA A 115 -21.07 20.27 22.01
N LYS A 116 -20.04 19.82 22.76
CA LYS A 116 -20.11 19.65 24.20
C LYS A 116 -20.23 21.01 24.93
N LEU A 117 -19.46 22.00 24.47
CA LEU A 117 -19.48 23.34 25.04
C LEU A 117 -20.84 24.03 24.80
N GLU A 118 -21.42 23.84 23.62
CA GLU A 118 -22.75 24.40 23.31
C GLU A 118 -23.82 23.78 24.20
N LYS A 119 -23.80 22.49 24.48
CA LYS A 119 -24.71 21.80 25.39
C LYS A 119 -24.61 22.36 26.81
N ARG A 120 -23.42 22.68 27.28
CA ARG A 120 -23.22 23.25 28.63
C ARG A 120 -23.78 24.65 28.79
N ARG A 121 -23.88 25.40 27.69
CA ARG A 121 -24.41 26.78 27.67
C ARG A 121 -25.91 26.82 27.55
N ALA A 122 -26.53 25.74 27.09
CA ALA A 122 -27.97 25.67 26.91
C ALA A 122 -28.75 25.53 28.21
#